data_e2d5b4158b07f9189420f6690156a8d6
#
_entry.id   e2d5b4158b07f9189420f6690156a8d6
#
_cell.length_a   1.000
_cell.length_b   1.000
_cell.length_c   1.000
_cell.angle_alpha   90.00
_cell.angle_beta   90.00
_cell.angle_gamma   90.00
#
_symmetry.space_group_name_H-M   'P 1'
#
loop_
_entity.id
_entity.type
_entity.pdbx_description
1 polymer ?
#
loop_
_entity_poly.entity_id
_entity_poly.type
_entity_poly.pdbx_seq_one_letter_code
_entity_poly.pdbx_strand_id
1 'polypeptide(L)'
;MMIPASAEYGVPSAADDAIFGDILQSIGPDAGHVTAVLEALDAMSGSPFADLNPQRRDAIAAQLRETGGEALVYLTRIILQCYYRDDRVVRSLGMEPRPPFPKGFEVEQGVWSLLDPVRARPDALPRRRLTGIRRAIDQSARAPGHSAL
;
A
#
# COMPACT_ATOMS: atom_id res chain seq x y z
N MET A 1 7.51 14.60 -11.03
CA MET A 1 7.98 13.32 -10.43
C MET A 1 7.29 13.12 -9.08
N MET A 2 6.75 11.93 -8.79
CA MET A 2 6.06 11.68 -7.50
C MET A 2 7.00 11.66 -6.30
N ILE A 3 8.13 10.98 -6.41
CA ILE A 3 9.13 10.84 -5.34
C ILE A 3 10.49 11.14 -5.94
N PRO A 4 11.04 12.34 -5.69
CA PRO A 4 12.39 12.68 -6.13
C PRO A 4 13.45 11.99 -5.28
N ALA A 5 14.68 11.89 -5.80
CA ALA A 5 15.82 11.49 -4.99
C ALA A 5 16.10 12.53 -3.90
N SER A 6 16.61 12.09 -2.75
CA SER A 6 17.07 12.97 -1.69
C SER A 6 18.49 12.62 -1.27
N ALA A 7 19.41 13.55 -1.45
CA ALA A 7 20.78 13.41 -0.96
C ALA A 7 20.85 13.47 0.58
N GLU A 8 19.98 14.25 1.21
CA GLU A 8 19.88 14.39 2.66
C GLU A 8 19.57 13.06 3.34
N TYR A 9 18.63 12.30 2.78
CA TYR A 9 18.21 11.00 3.32
C TYR A 9 18.92 9.82 2.65
N GLY A 10 19.78 10.05 1.66
CA GLY A 10 20.50 9.00 0.95
C GLY A 10 19.59 8.05 0.16
N VAL A 11 18.42 8.52 -0.29
CA VAL A 11 17.42 7.69 -0.98
C VAL A 11 17.35 8.00 -2.47
N PRO A 12 17.13 6.97 -3.32
CA PRO A 12 16.92 7.14 -4.75
C PRO A 12 15.55 7.77 -5.06
N SER A 13 15.33 8.17 -6.30
CA SER A 13 13.99 8.52 -6.77
C SER A 13 13.17 7.26 -7.07
N ALA A 14 11.84 7.40 -7.16
CA ALA A 14 10.98 6.31 -7.64
C ALA A 14 11.21 5.97 -9.13
N ALA A 15 11.95 6.80 -9.87
CA ALA A 15 12.38 6.55 -11.24
C ALA A 15 13.79 5.92 -11.33
N ASP A 16 14.38 5.49 -10.21
CA ASP A 16 15.58 4.65 -10.18
C ASP A 16 15.31 3.35 -10.92
N ASP A 17 16.28 2.87 -11.72
CA ASP A 17 16.09 1.72 -12.62
C ASP A 17 15.63 0.45 -11.90
N ALA A 18 16.14 0.20 -10.68
CA ALA A 18 15.76 -0.99 -9.91
C ALA A 18 14.31 -0.86 -9.39
N ILE A 19 13.95 0.29 -8.84
CA ILE A 19 12.60 0.56 -8.34
C ILE A 19 11.60 0.58 -9.51
N PHE A 20 11.96 1.20 -10.62
CA PHE A 20 11.11 1.24 -11.81
C PHE A 20 10.89 -0.14 -12.40
N GLY A 21 11.93 -0.99 -12.46
CA GLY A 21 11.80 -2.38 -12.87
C GLY A 21 10.83 -3.16 -11.98
N ASP A 22 10.87 -2.95 -10.67
CA ASP A 22 9.96 -3.55 -9.71
C ASP A 22 8.50 -3.06 -9.89
N ILE A 23 8.32 -1.76 -10.18
CA ILE A 23 7.02 -1.19 -10.52
C ILE A 23 6.44 -1.88 -11.76
N LEU A 24 7.23 -2.00 -12.85
CA LEU A 24 6.78 -2.65 -14.08
C LEU A 24 6.35 -4.10 -13.86
N GLN A 25 7.08 -4.86 -13.04
CA GLN A 25 6.73 -6.23 -12.68
C GLN A 25 5.45 -6.31 -11.82
N SER A 26 5.21 -5.28 -10.99
CA SER A 26 4.09 -5.25 -10.05
C SER A 26 2.77 -4.76 -10.68
N ILE A 27 2.80 -4.13 -11.85
CA ILE A 27 1.61 -3.58 -12.54
C ILE A 27 0.59 -4.69 -12.89
N GLY A 28 1.02 -5.86 -13.35
CA GLY A 28 0.24 -7.04 -13.71
C GLY A 28 -1.30 -6.90 -13.67
N PRO A 29 -1.95 -7.22 -12.56
CA PRO A 29 -3.41 -7.15 -12.44
C PRO A 29 -3.99 -5.74 -12.59
N ASP A 30 -3.22 -4.70 -12.29
CA ASP A 30 -3.63 -3.30 -12.26
C ASP A 30 -3.32 -2.57 -13.59
N ALA A 31 -2.91 -3.29 -14.65
CA ALA A 31 -2.51 -2.68 -15.93
C ALA A 31 -3.58 -1.76 -16.54
N GLY A 32 -4.86 -2.13 -16.42
CA GLY A 32 -5.98 -1.31 -16.89
C GLY A 32 -6.05 0.05 -16.20
N HIS A 33 -5.82 0.11 -14.90
CA HIS A 33 -5.80 1.37 -14.14
C HIS A 33 -4.62 2.25 -14.51
N VAL A 34 -3.44 1.63 -14.72
CA VAL A 34 -2.24 2.36 -15.14
C VAL A 34 -2.45 2.96 -16.53
N THR A 35 -2.97 2.18 -17.48
CA THR A 35 -3.32 2.66 -18.83
C THR A 35 -4.28 3.84 -18.78
N ALA A 36 -5.35 3.75 -17.98
CA ALA A 36 -6.32 4.83 -17.83
C ALA A 36 -5.70 6.14 -17.30
N VAL A 37 -4.72 6.05 -16.38
CA VAL A 37 -3.98 7.24 -15.91
C VAL A 37 -3.11 7.84 -17.00
N LEU A 38 -2.41 7.01 -17.78
CA LEU A 38 -1.57 7.49 -18.88
C LEU A 38 -2.41 8.16 -19.98
N GLU A 39 -3.53 7.56 -20.35
CA GLU A 39 -4.48 8.14 -21.30
C GLU A 39 -5.07 9.48 -20.79
N ALA A 40 -5.38 9.58 -19.51
CA ALA A 40 -5.83 10.83 -18.90
C ALA A 40 -4.75 11.92 -18.95
N LEU A 41 -3.49 11.59 -18.71
CA LEU A 41 -2.35 12.51 -18.85
C LEU A 41 -2.20 13.01 -20.29
N ASP A 42 -2.28 12.11 -21.27
CA ASP A 42 -2.19 12.46 -22.69
C ASP A 42 -3.39 13.34 -23.12
N ALA A 43 -4.60 13.03 -22.68
CA ALA A 43 -5.79 13.81 -22.95
C ALA A 43 -5.71 15.23 -22.37
N MET A 44 -5.19 15.39 -21.15
CA MET A 44 -5.02 16.69 -20.48
C MET A 44 -3.92 17.53 -21.15
N SER A 45 -2.92 16.89 -21.74
CA SER A 45 -1.79 17.57 -22.40
C SER A 45 -2.08 17.99 -23.83
N GLY A 46 -2.98 17.29 -24.52
CA GLY A 46 -3.24 17.43 -25.95
C GLY A 46 -2.13 16.88 -26.86
N SER A 47 -1.16 16.19 -26.28
CA SER A 47 -0.01 15.53 -26.92
C SER A 47 0.55 14.47 -25.98
N PRO A 48 1.42 13.54 -26.45
CA PRO A 48 2.02 12.55 -25.57
C PRO A 48 2.69 13.23 -24.37
N PHE A 49 2.28 12.86 -23.16
CA PHE A 49 2.80 13.46 -21.92
C PHE A 49 4.32 13.33 -21.80
N ALA A 50 4.89 12.24 -22.35
CA ALA A 50 6.31 11.98 -22.35
C ALA A 50 7.12 13.01 -23.14
N ASP A 51 6.53 13.64 -24.17
CA ASP A 51 7.18 14.61 -25.05
C ASP A 51 7.18 16.03 -24.52
N LEU A 52 6.46 16.28 -23.41
CA LEU A 52 6.37 17.59 -22.79
C LEU A 52 7.66 17.97 -22.08
N ASN A 53 7.93 19.29 -21.99
CA ASN A 53 8.98 19.81 -21.12
C ASN A 53 8.65 19.56 -19.63
N PRO A 54 9.66 19.56 -18.73
CA PRO A 54 9.46 19.26 -17.32
C PRO A 54 8.40 20.13 -16.63
N GLN A 55 8.39 21.44 -16.90
CA GLN A 55 7.47 22.39 -16.28
C GLN A 55 6.00 22.08 -16.66
N ARG A 56 5.76 21.75 -17.92
CA ARG A 56 4.42 21.39 -18.40
C ARG A 56 3.98 20.05 -17.83
N ARG A 57 4.89 19.05 -17.74
CA ARG A 57 4.61 17.77 -17.09
C ARG A 57 4.21 17.95 -15.62
N ASP A 58 4.95 18.78 -14.88
CA ASP A 58 4.65 19.01 -13.46
C ASP A 58 3.30 19.72 -13.27
N ALA A 59 2.94 20.67 -14.12
CA ALA A 59 1.65 21.35 -14.09
C ALA A 59 0.48 20.39 -14.35
N ILE A 60 0.58 19.54 -15.39
CA ILE A 60 -0.47 18.56 -15.72
C ILE A 60 -0.57 17.48 -14.64
N ALA A 61 0.57 16.98 -14.11
CA ALA A 61 0.57 16.03 -13.02
C ALA A 61 -0.04 16.62 -11.73
N ALA A 62 0.14 17.92 -11.46
CA ALA A 62 -0.50 18.61 -10.35
C ALA A 62 -2.02 18.64 -10.54
N GLN A 63 -2.48 19.03 -11.74
CA GLN A 63 -3.91 19.05 -12.08
C GLN A 63 -4.55 17.67 -11.98
N LEU A 64 -3.88 16.60 -12.45
CA LEU A 64 -4.37 15.24 -12.30
C LEU A 64 -4.50 14.83 -10.83
N ARG A 65 -3.54 15.22 -9.97
CA ARG A 65 -3.63 14.96 -8.52
C ARG A 65 -4.82 15.63 -7.86
N GLU A 66 -5.17 16.85 -8.28
CA GLU A 66 -6.36 17.57 -7.78
C GLU A 66 -7.65 16.93 -8.25
N THR A 67 -7.69 16.47 -9.51
CA THR A 67 -8.84 15.76 -10.06
C THR A 67 -9.08 14.42 -9.37
N GLY A 68 -8.00 13.73 -9.00
CA GLY A 68 -8.05 12.44 -8.31
C GLY A 68 -8.52 11.30 -9.20
N GLY A 69 -9.21 10.34 -8.59
CA GLY A 69 -9.80 9.19 -9.25
C GLY A 69 -9.19 7.86 -8.83
N GLU A 70 -9.97 6.79 -9.01
CA GLU A 70 -9.60 5.45 -8.57
C GLU A 70 -8.32 4.96 -9.24
N ALA A 71 -8.19 5.16 -10.55
CA ALA A 71 -7.01 4.75 -11.31
C ALA A 71 -5.72 5.39 -10.79
N LEU A 72 -5.77 6.68 -10.40
CA LEU A 72 -4.63 7.37 -9.80
C LEU A 72 -4.26 6.80 -8.43
N VAL A 73 -5.24 6.40 -7.64
CA VAL A 73 -5.02 5.73 -6.35
C VAL A 73 -4.26 4.41 -6.54
N TYR A 74 -4.67 3.60 -7.53
CA TYR A 74 -3.97 2.34 -7.86
C TYR A 74 -2.53 2.57 -8.29
N LEU A 75 -2.29 3.51 -9.22
CA LEU A 75 -0.94 3.85 -9.66
C LEU A 75 -0.07 4.33 -8.49
N THR A 76 -0.62 5.23 -7.67
CA THR A 76 0.08 5.76 -6.49
C THR A 76 0.45 4.63 -5.52
N ARG A 77 -0.49 3.72 -5.26
CA ARG A 77 -0.26 2.56 -4.38
C ARG A 77 0.89 1.69 -4.87
N ILE A 78 0.92 1.33 -6.16
CA ILE A 78 1.97 0.49 -6.74
C ILE A 78 3.33 1.17 -6.59
N ILE A 79 3.43 2.46 -6.95
CA ILE A 79 4.68 3.22 -6.85
C ILE A 79 5.17 3.26 -5.40
N LEU A 80 4.30 3.57 -4.43
CA LEU A 80 4.65 3.63 -3.02
C LEU A 80 5.06 2.26 -2.48
N GLN A 81 4.36 1.19 -2.83
CA GLN A 81 4.69 -0.16 -2.39
C GLN A 81 6.08 -0.60 -2.88
N CYS A 82 6.40 -0.37 -4.16
CA CYS A 82 7.71 -0.70 -4.70
C CYS A 82 8.81 0.18 -4.11
N TYR A 83 8.55 1.48 -3.94
CA TYR A 83 9.50 2.42 -3.36
C TYR A 83 9.88 2.05 -1.92
N TYR A 84 8.88 1.82 -1.05
CA TYR A 84 9.12 1.46 0.35
C TYR A 84 9.52 0.00 0.57
N ARG A 85 9.56 -0.82 -0.49
CA ARG A 85 10.12 -2.16 -0.48
C ARG A 85 11.61 -2.18 -0.80
N ASP A 86 12.15 -1.11 -1.41
CA ASP A 86 13.57 -1.01 -1.73
C ASP A 86 14.41 -0.94 -0.46
N ASP A 87 15.42 -1.79 -0.37
CA ASP A 87 16.31 -1.91 0.79
C ASP A 87 17.01 -0.60 1.19
N ARG A 88 17.35 0.25 0.22
CA ARG A 88 17.99 1.55 0.46
C ARG A 88 17.03 2.50 1.16
N VAL A 89 15.76 2.48 0.76
CA VAL A 89 14.70 3.28 1.36
C VAL A 89 14.39 2.76 2.77
N VAL A 90 14.26 1.45 2.95
CA VAL A 90 14.02 0.84 4.26
C VAL A 90 15.13 1.19 5.25
N ARG A 91 16.41 1.09 4.83
CA ARG A 91 17.55 1.46 5.68
C ARG A 91 17.58 2.95 6.05
N SER A 92 17.17 3.83 5.14
CA SER A 92 17.13 5.29 5.42
C SER A 92 16.12 5.64 6.51
N LEU A 93 15.11 4.80 6.70
CA LEU A 93 14.11 4.92 7.78
C LEU A 93 14.59 4.30 9.11
N GLY A 94 15.85 3.86 9.18
CA GLY A 94 16.40 3.21 10.36
C GLY A 94 15.91 1.77 10.57
N MET A 95 15.28 1.17 9.57
CA MET A 95 14.76 -0.20 9.64
C MET A 95 15.72 -1.20 8.99
N GLU A 96 15.71 -2.44 9.46
CA GLU A 96 16.46 -3.53 8.88
C GLU A 96 15.66 -4.13 7.70
N PRO A 97 16.22 -4.15 6.45
CA PRO A 97 15.55 -4.67 5.27
C PRO A 97 15.63 -6.20 5.22
N ARG A 98 14.97 -6.87 6.14
CA ARG A 98 14.86 -8.33 6.16
C ARG A 98 13.47 -8.77 6.59
N PRO A 99 13.01 -9.94 6.19
CA PRO A 99 11.77 -10.49 6.70
C PRO A 99 11.86 -10.75 8.20
N PRO A 100 10.78 -10.57 8.96
CA PRO A 100 10.78 -10.82 10.41
C PRO A 100 11.02 -12.28 10.77
N PHE A 101 10.68 -13.22 9.88
CA PHE A 101 10.94 -14.64 10.09
C PHE A 101 12.31 -15.07 9.52
N PRO A 102 13.08 -15.97 10.19
CA PRO A 102 12.75 -16.63 11.46
C PRO A 102 13.20 -15.84 12.70
N LYS A 103 13.97 -14.78 12.53
CA LYS A 103 14.71 -14.14 13.64
C LYS A 103 13.86 -13.16 14.46
N GLY A 104 12.76 -12.64 13.88
CA GLY A 104 11.97 -11.61 14.51
C GLY A 104 12.66 -10.25 14.57
N PHE A 105 12.02 -9.28 15.19
CA PHE A 105 12.59 -7.98 15.54
C PHE A 105 12.51 -7.80 17.06
N GLU A 106 13.52 -7.15 17.64
CA GLU A 106 13.43 -6.69 19.01
C GLU A 106 12.45 -5.52 19.07
N VAL A 107 11.40 -5.68 19.87
CA VAL A 107 10.37 -4.67 20.06
C VAL A 107 10.39 -4.28 21.52
N GLU A 108 10.44 -2.98 21.80
CA GLU A 108 10.33 -2.48 23.17
C GLU A 108 9.02 -2.94 23.81
N GLN A 109 9.10 -3.37 25.06
CA GLN A 109 7.90 -3.73 25.82
C GLN A 109 6.99 -2.52 25.99
N GLY A 110 5.74 -2.68 25.62
CA GLY A 110 4.75 -1.63 25.80
C GLY A 110 4.54 -1.30 27.29
N VAL A 111 4.23 -0.04 27.57
CA VAL A 111 3.91 0.43 28.93
C VAL A 111 2.49 0.00 29.26
N TRP A 112 2.34 -1.22 29.80
CA TRP A 112 1.04 -1.83 30.09
C TRP A 112 0.20 -1.08 31.12
N SER A 113 0.83 -0.28 32.00
CA SER A 113 0.15 0.57 32.97
C SER A 113 -0.72 1.65 32.32
N LEU A 114 -0.46 2.02 31.05
CA LEU A 114 -1.35 2.92 30.31
C LEU A 114 -2.74 2.33 30.07
N LEU A 115 -2.91 1.03 30.19
CA LEU A 115 -4.20 0.35 30.07
C LEU A 115 -5.00 0.30 31.37
N ASP A 116 -4.40 0.65 32.50
CA ASP A 116 -5.07 0.58 33.82
C ASP A 116 -6.33 1.46 33.89
N PRO A 117 -6.35 2.70 33.36
CA PRO A 117 -7.57 3.50 33.31
C PRO A 117 -8.65 2.89 32.43
N VAL A 118 -8.28 2.13 31.40
CA VAL A 118 -9.24 1.44 30.52
C VAL A 118 -9.81 0.20 31.20
N ARG A 119 -8.97 -0.56 31.92
CA ARG A 119 -9.38 -1.72 32.70
C ARG A 119 -10.30 -1.36 33.87
N ALA A 120 -10.09 -0.17 34.45
CA ALA A 120 -10.91 0.35 35.54
C ALA A 120 -12.29 0.87 35.07
N ARG A 121 -12.53 1.05 33.78
CA ARG A 121 -13.83 1.45 33.25
C ARG A 121 -14.83 0.32 33.44
N PRO A 122 -16.04 0.58 34.00
CA PRO A 122 -17.10 -0.40 33.99
C PRO A 122 -17.42 -0.79 32.54
N ASP A 123 -17.77 -2.07 32.32
CA ASP A 123 -18.12 -2.63 30.99
C ASP A 123 -19.28 -1.79 30.38
N ALA A 124 -18.93 -0.69 29.72
CA ALA A 124 -19.88 0.22 29.08
C ALA A 124 -20.45 -0.33 27.76
N LEU A 125 -19.87 -1.42 27.24
CA LEU A 125 -20.37 -2.08 26.04
C LEU A 125 -20.96 -3.44 26.42
N PRO A 126 -22.24 -3.70 26.08
CA PRO A 126 -22.81 -5.03 26.27
C PRO A 126 -21.93 -6.00 25.44
N ARG A 127 -21.33 -6.99 26.11
CA ARG A 127 -20.63 -8.08 25.44
C ARG A 127 -21.62 -8.72 24.47
N ARG A 128 -21.60 -8.30 23.21
CA ARG A 128 -22.30 -9.02 22.15
C ARG A 128 -21.73 -10.44 22.19
N ARG A 129 -22.51 -11.36 22.73
CA ARG A 129 -22.16 -12.77 22.73
C ARG A 129 -21.95 -13.17 21.28
N LEU A 130 -20.72 -13.45 20.90
CA LEU A 130 -20.35 -14.05 19.60
C LEU A 130 -20.87 -15.51 19.45
N THR A 131 -21.99 -15.81 20.12
CA THR A 131 -22.65 -17.13 20.09
C THR A 131 -23.18 -17.49 18.71
N GLY A 132 -23.39 -16.52 17.81
CA GLY A 132 -23.83 -16.78 16.44
C GLY A 132 -22.72 -17.32 15.52
N ILE A 133 -21.49 -16.89 15.72
CA ILE A 133 -20.37 -17.28 14.82
C ILE A 133 -19.93 -18.74 15.10
N ARG A 134 -19.89 -19.17 16.36
CA ARG A 134 -19.59 -20.58 16.69
C ARG A 134 -20.62 -21.56 16.13
N ARG A 135 -21.92 -21.20 16.13
CA ARG A 135 -22.96 -22.05 15.53
C ARG A 135 -22.84 -22.19 14.02
N ALA A 136 -22.47 -21.13 13.32
CA ALA A 136 -22.27 -21.17 11.86
C ALA A 136 -21.08 -22.05 11.47
N ILE A 137 -19.98 -22.00 12.23
CA ILE A 137 -18.80 -22.84 11.98
C ILE A 137 -19.10 -24.32 12.27
N ASP A 138 -19.81 -24.63 13.36
CA ASP A 138 -20.18 -26.03 13.72
C ASP A 138 -21.18 -26.66 12.73
N GLN A 139 -22.09 -25.85 12.17
CA GLN A 139 -23.03 -26.33 11.14
C GLN A 139 -22.35 -26.57 9.80
N SER A 140 -21.35 -25.76 9.43
CA SER A 140 -20.55 -25.97 8.20
C SER A 140 -19.68 -27.23 8.27
N ALA A 141 -19.21 -27.59 9.47
CA ALA A 141 -18.39 -28.80 9.68
C ALA A 141 -19.21 -30.11 9.70
N ARG A 142 -20.55 -30.03 9.83
CA ARG A 142 -21.44 -31.18 9.89
C ARG A 142 -22.24 -31.46 8.62
N ALA A 143 -21.98 -30.74 7.52
CA ALA A 143 -22.62 -31.04 6.24
C ALA A 143 -22.14 -32.41 5.72
N PRO A 144 -23.03 -33.44 5.53
CA PRO A 144 -22.61 -34.73 5.02
C PRO A 144 -22.15 -34.58 3.57
N GLY A 145 -20.97 -35.13 3.30
CA GLY A 145 -20.42 -35.18 1.96
C GLY A 145 -21.40 -35.85 0.98
N HIS A 146 -21.68 -35.18 -0.13
CA HIS A 146 -22.35 -35.76 -1.27
C HIS A 146 -21.43 -36.82 -1.84
N SER A 147 -21.83 -38.08 -1.62
CA SER A 147 -21.30 -39.26 -2.32
C SER A 147 -21.75 -39.14 -3.78
N ALA A 148 -20.81 -38.97 -4.68
CA ALA A 148 -21.07 -39.02 -6.11
C ALA A 148 -21.09 -40.47 -6.56
N LEU A 149 -22.13 -40.82 -7.31
CA LEU A 149 -22.15 -41.92 -8.29
C LEU A 149 -21.52 -41.45 -9.60
#